data_9bc572cef234d11e9557904cddf91abb
#
_entry.id   9bc572cef234d11e9557904cddf91abb
#
_cell.length_a   1.000
_cell.length_b   1.000
_cell.length_c   1.000
_cell.angle_alpha   90.00
_cell.angle_beta   90.00
_cell.angle_gamma   90.00
#
_symmetry.space_group_name_H-M   'P 1'
#
loop_
_entity.id
_entity.type
_entity.pdbx_description
1 polymer ?
#
loop_
_entity_poly.entity_id
_entity_poly.type
_entity_poly.pdbx_seq_one_letter_code
_entity_poly.pdbx_strand_id
1 'polypeptide(L)'
;MKKDVLTARKAGLVGCSVCHLLCPAIPPGWPAKPAKCPRCGATLHSRNPDSIARTWALVIAACIFYIPANVLPMTTVTSLGMVQSDTIMSGVIYFVQSGSWPIALVIFIASIFVPLVKLFILGFLLISVQFRSHYRPKDRTRLYLITEAVGRWSMLDIFVVTILVALVNLGALATIQAGPAALHFAAVVVITMVAAMSFDPRLIWDAKEKRHE
;
A
#
# COMPACT_ATOMS: atom_id res chain seq x y z
N MET A 1 35.33 -15.14 4.73
CA MET A 1 34.45 -16.24 5.16
C MET A 1 33.01 -15.73 5.13
N LYS A 2 32.20 -16.12 4.10
CA LYS A 2 30.75 -15.90 4.11
C LYS A 2 30.16 -16.84 5.16
N LYS A 3 29.70 -16.32 6.30
CA LYS A 3 28.90 -17.11 7.22
C LYS A 3 27.64 -17.56 6.47
N ASP A 4 27.51 -18.86 6.23
CA ASP A 4 26.27 -19.45 5.71
C ASP A 4 25.19 -19.22 6.75
N VAL A 5 24.32 -18.24 6.48
CA VAL A 5 23.19 -17.93 7.34
C VAL A 5 22.17 -19.04 7.15
N LEU A 6 21.96 -19.83 8.21
CA LEU A 6 20.93 -20.87 8.23
C LEU A 6 19.54 -20.20 8.18
N THR A 7 18.83 -20.33 7.06
CA THR A 7 17.47 -19.84 6.96
C THR A 7 16.48 -20.81 7.60
N ALA A 8 15.35 -20.31 8.14
CA ALA A 8 14.32 -21.17 8.72
C ALA A 8 13.85 -22.27 7.77
N ARG A 9 13.79 -21.97 6.47
CA ARG A 9 13.45 -22.94 5.42
C ARG A 9 14.49 -24.07 5.30
N LYS A 10 15.79 -23.73 5.30
CA LYS A 10 16.88 -24.73 5.29
C LYS A 10 16.88 -25.58 6.57
N ALA A 11 16.44 -25.01 7.69
CA ALA A 11 16.25 -25.70 8.95
C ALA A 11 14.94 -26.51 9.02
N GLY A 12 14.12 -26.53 7.96
CA GLY A 12 12.82 -27.21 7.97
C GLY A 12 11.81 -26.61 8.94
N LEU A 13 11.88 -25.29 9.20
CA LEU A 13 11.00 -24.61 10.13
C LEU A 13 10.07 -23.62 9.43
N VAL A 14 8.82 -23.53 9.91
CA VAL A 14 7.80 -22.57 9.47
C VAL A 14 7.37 -21.73 10.67
N GLY A 15 7.38 -20.41 10.54
CA GLY A 15 6.89 -19.49 11.57
C GLY A 15 5.37 -19.31 11.47
N CYS A 16 4.70 -19.39 12.60
CA CYS A 16 3.27 -19.07 12.68
C CYS A 16 3.07 -17.55 12.46
N SER A 17 2.12 -17.17 11.61
CA SER A 17 1.81 -15.77 11.31
C SER A 17 1.10 -15.04 12.46
N VAL A 18 0.48 -15.79 13.40
CA VAL A 18 -0.33 -15.23 14.50
C VAL A 18 0.49 -15.11 15.80
N CYS A 19 1.15 -16.20 16.23
CA CYS A 19 1.86 -16.22 17.52
C CYS A 19 3.39 -16.27 17.40
N HIS A 20 3.93 -16.22 16.16
CA HIS A 20 5.35 -16.24 15.82
C HIS A 20 6.13 -17.48 16.31
N LEU A 21 5.43 -18.55 16.75
CA LEU A 21 6.06 -19.81 17.12
C LEU A 21 6.68 -20.46 15.89
N LEU A 22 7.94 -20.90 15.99
CA LEU A 22 8.60 -21.71 14.97
C LEU A 22 8.15 -23.16 15.11
N CYS A 23 7.53 -23.69 14.09
CA CYS A 23 7.04 -25.06 14.01
C CYS A 23 7.84 -25.83 12.97
N PRO A 24 8.05 -27.14 13.11
CA PRO A 24 8.65 -27.96 12.06
C PRO A 24 7.80 -27.90 10.79
N ALA A 25 8.46 -27.73 9.64
CA ALA A 25 7.79 -27.80 8.34
C ALA A 25 7.32 -29.23 8.08
N ILE A 26 6.14 -29.38 7.50
CA ILE A 26 5.62 -30.69 7.12
C ILE A 26 6.47 -31.23 5.96
N PRO A 27 7.02 -32.47 6.06
CA PRO A 27 7.76 -33.07 4.97
C PRO A 27 6.88 -33.18 3.71
N PRO A 28 7.46 -33.01 2.51
CA PRO A 28 6.75 -33.25 1.26
C PRO A 28 6.32 -34.74 1.23
N GLY A 29 5.03 -34.99 1.08
CA GLY A 29 4.46 -36.36 1.05
C GLY A 29 3.47 -36.71 2.16
N TRP A 30 3.28 -35.85 3.15
CA TRP A 30 2.24 -36.05 4.17
C TRP A 30 0.85 -35.63 3.65
N PRO A 31 -0.26 -36.28 4.15
CA PRO A 31 -1.59 -36.02 3.63
C PRO A 31 -1.96 -34.51 3.77
N ALA A 32 -2.69 -34.00 2.77
CA ALA A 32 -3.02 -32.62 2.50
C ALA A 32 -3.84 -31.87 3.57
N LYS A 33 -3.72 -32.21 4.86
CA LYS A 33 -4.34 -31.43 5.93
C LYS A 33 -3.42 -30.25 6.27
N PRO A 34 -3.95 -29.01 6.25
CA PRO A 34 -3.16 -27.86 6.63
C PRO A 34 -2.65 -28.03 8.07
N ALA A 35 -1.32 -27.94 8.26
CA ALA A 35 -0.74 -28.01 9.59
C ALA A 35 -1.30 -26.87 10.43
N LYS A 36 -1.68 -27.16 11.67
CA LYS A 36 -2.14 -26.17 12.64
C LYS A 36 -1.01 -25.89 13.65
N CYS A 37 -0.91 -24.63 14.02
CA CYS A 37 0.04 -24.23 15.08
C CYS A 37 -0.36 -24.89 16.39
N PRO A 38 0.56 -25.58 17.11
CA PRO A 38 0.24 -26.24 18.38
C PRO A 38 -0.09 -25.26 19.50
N ARG A 39 0.29 -23.97 19.36
CA ARG A 39 0.06 -22.95 20.38
C ARG A 39 -1.26 -22.20 20.20
N CYS A 40 -1.58 -21.77 18.97
CA CYS A 40 -2.74 -20.89 18.71
C CYS A 40 -3.77 -21.50 17.76
N GLY A 41 -3.56 -22.71 17.22
CA GLY A 41 -4.47 -23.39 16.30
C GLY A 41 -4.53 -22.80 14.89
N ALA A 42 -3.81 -21.69 14.59
CA ALA A 42 -3.78 -21.08 13.27
C ALA A 42 -3.17 -22.01 12.22
N THR A 43 -3.67 -21.95 11.00
CA THR A 43 -3.11 -22.71 9.87
C THR A 43 -1.72 -22.23 9.52
N LEU A 44 -0.77 -23.17 9.41
CA LEU A 44 0.61 -22.88 9.07
C LEU A 44 0.77 -22.91 7.55
N HIS A 45 1.18 -21.78 7.00
CA HIS A 45 1.54 -21.66 5.60
C HIS A 45 3.01 -21.22 5.49
N SER A 46 3.79 -21.89 4.66
CA SER A 46 5.18 -21.47 4.40
C SER A 46 5.25 -20.16 3.64
N ARG A 47 4.22 -19.87 2.83
CA ARG A 47 4.00 -18.64 2.04
C ARG A 47 2.52 -18.28 2.07
N ASN A 48 2.20 -16.97 1.93
CA ASN A 48 0.82 -16.55 1.78
C ASN A 48 0.24 -17.13 0.47
N PRO A 49 -0.85 -17.92 0.55
CA PRO A 49 -1.48 -18.46 -0.65
C PRO A 49 -1.99 -17.29 -1.50
N ASP A 50 -1.82 -17.41 -2.83
CA ASP A 50 -2.31 -16.47 -3.84
C ASP A 50 -1.89 -15.00 -3.63
N SER A 51 -0.78 -14.76 -2.89
CA SER A 51 -0.28 -13.41 -2.59
C SER A 51 -0.12 -12.57 -3.86
N ILE A 52 0.46 -13.13 -4.92
CA ILE A 52 0.70 -12.40 -6.18
C ILE A 52 -0.62 -12.02 -6.84
N ALA A 53 -1.57 -12.97 -6.99
CA ALA A 53 -2.85 -12.72 -7.64
C ALA A 53 -3.68 -11.69 -6.86
N ARG A 54 -3.74 -11.79 -5.53
CA ARG A 54 -4.44 -10.83 -4.68
C ARG A 54 -3.83 -9.44 -4.78
N THR A 55 -2.51 -9.33 -4.74
CA THR A 55 -1.84 -8.03 -4.82
C THR A 55 -2.03 -7.41 -6.21
N TRP A 56 -2.00 -8.20 -7.30
CA TRP A 56 -2.34 -7.71 -8.64
C TRP A 56 -3.77 -7.16 -8.73
N ALA A 57 -4.74 -7.90 -8.24
CA ALA A 57 -6.14 -7.45 -8.22
C ALA A 57 -6.30 -6.13 -7.46
N LEU A 58 -5.64 -5.99 -6.30
CA LEU A 58 -5.68 -4.77 -5.50
C LEU A 58 -4.96 -3.59 -6.18
N VAL A 59 -3.81 -3.82 -6.81
CA VAL A 59 -3.09 -2.75 -7.54
C VAL A 59 -3.91 -2.27 -8.73
N ILE A 60 -4.52 -3.17 -9.51
CA ILE A 60 -5.39 -2.81 -10.63
C ILE A 60 -6.61 -2.03 -10.13
N ALA A 61 -7.27 -2.50 -9.07
CA ALA A 61 -8.38 -1.79 -8.45
C ALA A 61 -7.97 -0.37 -7.99
N ALA A 62 -6.81 -0.24 -7.34
CA ALA A 62 -6.29 1.06 -6.93
C ALA A 62 -6.02 1.99 -8.12
N CYS A 63 -5.49 1.49 -9.24
CA CYS A 63 -5.31 2.28 -10.46
C CYS A 63 -6.66 2.78 -11.03
N ILE A 64 -7.69 1.92 -11.01
CA ILE A 64 -9.03 2.29 -11.49
C ILE A 64 -9.62 3.41 -10.61
N PHE A 65 -9.52 3.30 -9.29
CA PHE A 65 -10.01 4.33 -8.36
C PHE A 65 -9.16 5.60 -8.36
N TYR A 66 -7.89 5.52 -8.75
CA TYR A 66 -6.98 6.66 -8.80
C TYR A 66 -7.37 7.68 -9.88
N ILE A 67 -7.94 7.22 -11.00
CA ILE A 67 -8.39 8.10 -12.09
C ILE A 67 -9.49 9.05 -11.60
N PRO A 68 -10.65 8.56 -11.09
CA PRO A 68 -11.71 9.46 -10.62
C PRO A 68 -11.29 10.27 -9.39
N ALA A 69 -10.37 9.78 -8.54
CA ALA A 69 -9.84 10.55 -7.43
C ALA A 69 -9.14 11.85 -7.84
N ASN A 70 -8.54 11.88 -9.04
CA ASN A 70 -7.84 13.06 -9.56
C ASN A 70 -8.69 13.92 -10.52
N VAL A 71 -9.74 13.36 -11.13
CA VAL A 71 -10.58 14.04 -12.12
C VAL A 71 -11.80 14.68 -11.47
N LEU A 72 -12.39 14.01 -10.49
CA LEU A 72 -13.58 14.50 -9.80
C LEU A 72 -13.25 15.61 -8.80
N PRO A 73 -14.23 16.48 -8.46
CA PRO A 73 -14.03 17.49 -7.44
C PRO A 73 -13.79 16.88 -6.06
N MET A 74 -12.74 17.36 -5.39
CA MET A 74 -12.37 16.95 -4.03
C MET A 74 -13.19 17.68 -2.97
N THR A 75 -13.47 18.96 -3.23
CA THR A 75 -14.25 19.83 -2.35
C THR A 75 -15.25 20.63 -3.17
N THR A 76 -16.43 20.85 -2.59
CA THR A 76 -17.44 21.81 -3.08
C THR A 76 -17.66 22.85 -2.01
N VAL A 77 -17.39 24.10 -2.38
CA VAL A 77 -17.57 25.27 -1.51
C VAL A 77 -18.79 26.02 -1.98
N THR A 78 -19.79 26.15 -1.12
CA THR A 78 -20.97 26.98 -1.40
C THR A 78 -20.82 28.26 -0.58
N SER A 79 -20.65 29.41 -1.27
CA SER A 79 -20.56 30.73 -0.65
C SER A 79 -21.48 31.71 -1.36
N LEU A 80 -22.36 32.37 -0.63
CA LEU A 80 -23.28 33.39 -1.16
C LEU A 80 -24.07 32.94 -2.42
N GLY A 81 -24.46 31.66 -2.49
CA GLY A 81 -25.20 31.11 -3.63
C GLY A 81 -24.35 30.73 -4.84
N MET A 82 -23.04 30.94 -4.80
CA MET A 82 -22.11 30.39 -5.79
C MET A 82 -21.54 29.05 -5.30
N VAL A 83 -21.56 28.06 -6.19
CA VAL A 83 -20.97 26.75 -5.94
C VAL A 83 -19.66 26.65 -6.71
N GLN A 84 -18.55 26.58 -6.01
CA GLN A 84 -17.23 26.34 -6.59
C GLN A 84 -16.80 24.91 -6.25
N SER A 85 -16.38 24.19 -7.27
CA SER A 85 -15.89 22.81 -7.13
C SER A 85 -14.41 22.75 -7.50
N ASP A 86 -13.58 22.28 -6.58
CA ASP A 86 -12.14 22.22 -6.76
C ASP A 86 -11.62 20.77 -6.77
N THR A 87 -10.81 20.46 -7.76
CA THR A 87 -10.04 19.21 -7.84
C THR A 87 -8.74 19.35 -7.05
N ILE A 88 -8.06 18.24 -6.77
CA ILE A 88 -6.74 18.27 -6.10
C ILE A 88 -5.76 19.16 -6.89
N MET A 89 -5.75 19.05 -8.22
CA MET A 89 -4.84 19.82 -9.06
C MET A 89 -5.18 21.30 -9.10
N SER A 90 -6.48 21.66 -9.17
CA SER A 90 -6.89 23.08 -9.12
C SER A 90 -6.49 23.74 -7.79
N GLY A 91 -6.62 23.00 -6.67
CA GLY A 91 -6.16 23.46 -5.36
C GLY A 91 -4.64 23.71 -5.32
N VAL A 92 -3.83 22.80 -5.88
CA VAL A 92 -2.37 23.00 -5.99
C VAL A 92 -2.04 24.25 -6.79
N ILE A 93 -2.69 24.44 -7.95
CA ILE A 93 -2.46 25.62 -8.82
C ILE A 93 -2.84 26.91 -8.09
N TYR A 94 -3.97 26.90 -7.39
CA TYR A 94 -4.42 28.06 -6.59
C TYR A 94 -3.40 28.44 -5.53
N PHE A 95 -2.85 27.50 -4.76
CA PHE A 95 -1.83 27.77 -3.74
C PHE A 95 -0.50 28.23 -4.34
N VAL A 96 -0.13 27.78 -5.52
CA VAL A 96 1.05 28.30 -6.24
C VAL A 96 0.83 29.75 -6.64
N GLN A 97 -0.34 30.09 -7.20
CA GLN A 97 -0.65 31.45 -7.63
C GLN A 97 -0.81 32.44 -6.47
N SER A 98 -1.31 31.97 -5.31
CA SER A 98 -1.42 32.77 -4.10
C SER A 98 -0.08 32.98 -3.37
N GLY A 99 1.04 32.50 -3.91
CA GLY A 99 2.38 32.62 -3.31
C GLY A 99 2.68 31.63 -2.18
N SER A 100 1.72 30.75 -1.83
CA SER A 100 1.86 29.72 -0.80
C SER A 100 2.43 28.42 -1.35
N TRP A 101 3.53 28.52 -2.11
CA TRP A 101 4.17 27.37 -2.78
C TRP A 101 4.58 26.21 -1.86
N PRO A 102 4.97 26.40 -0.55
CA PRO A 102 5.29 25.26 0.31
C PRO A 102 4.07 24.39 0.59
N ILE A 103 2.89 25.00 0.74
CA ILE A 103 1.62 24.26 0.97
C ILE A 103 1.25 23.51 -0.30
N ALA A 104 1.33 24.16 -1.46
CA ALA A 104 1.08 23.53 -2.75
C ALA A 104 1.96 22.30 -2.96
N LEU A 105 3.26 22.40 -2.63
CA LEU A 105 4.20 21.29 -2.73
C LEU A 105 3.84 20.11 -1.84
N VAL A 106 3.46 20.37 -0.58
CA VAL A 106 3.05 19.32 0.37
C VAL A 106 1.81 18.59 -0.15
N ILE A 107 0.79 19.34 -0.60
CA ILE A 107 -0.44 18.73 -1.13
C ILE A 107 -0.13 17.90 -2.38
N PHE A 108 0.66 18.43 -3.32
CA PHE A 108 1.03 17.72 -4.53
C PHE A 108 1.78 16.40 -4.23
N ILE A 109 2.77 16.47 -3.34
CA ILE A 109 3.55 15.28 -2.97
C ILE A 109 2.65 14.26 -2.26
N ALA A 110 1.87 14.66 -1.28
CA ALA A 110 1.08 13.74 -0.47
C ALA A 110 -0.07 13.10 -1.27
N SER A 111 -0.79 13.89 -2.07
CA SER A 111 -2.04 13.44 -2.70
C SER A 111 -1.84 12.89 -4.12
N ILE A 112 -0.80 13.29 -4.83
CA ILE A 112 -0.55 12.83 -6.21
C ILE A 112 0.70 11.97 -6.28
N PHE A 113 1.84 12.49 -5.82
CA PHE A 113 3.14 11.83 -6.04
C PHE A 113 3.27 10.54 -5.21
N VAL A 114 2.93 10.56 -3.92
CA VAL A 114 3.07 9.40 -3.02
C VAL A 114 2.20 8.22 -3.48
N PRO A 115 0.89 8.35 -3.78
CA PRO A 115 0.09 7.25 -4.28
C PRO A 115 0.61 6.67 -5.59
N LEU A 116 1.03 7.53 -6.54
CA LEU A 116 1.64 7.09 -7.80
C LEU A 116 2.90 6.27 -7.59
N VAL A 117 3.82 6.76 -6.77
CA VAL A 117 5.07 6.05 -6.47
C VAL A 117 4.79 4.70 -5.80
N LYS A 118 3.82 4.62 -4.88
CA LYS A 118 3.41 3.36 -4.26
C LYS A 118 2.88 2.37 -5.27
N LEU A 119 1.98 2.79 -6.16
CA LEU A 119 1.44 1.94 -7.21
C LEU A 119 2.53 1.45 -8.15
N PHE A 120 3.46 2.34 -8.53
CA PHE A 120 4.59 2.01 -9.38
C PHE A 120 5.54 1.00 -8.72
N ILE A 121 5.91 1.20 -7.45
CA ILE A 121 6.80 0.29 -6.73
C ILE A 121 6.13 -1.07 -6.55
N LEU A 122 4.85 -1.13 -6.14
CA LEU A 122 4.13 -2.39 -6.00
C LEU A 122 4.02 -3.13 -7.34
N GLY A 123 3.69 -2.44 -8.42
CA GLY A 123 3.67 -3.00 -9.77
C GLY A 123 5.04 -3.53 -10.19
N PHE A 124 6.10 -2.76 -9.97
CA PHE A 124 7.47 -3.18 -10.25
C PHE A 124 7.88 -4.43 -9.44
N LEU A 125 7.54 -4.48 -8.14
CA LEU A 125 7.82 -5.64 -7.29
C LEU A 125 7.08 -6.88 -7.78
N LEU A 126 5.79 -6.76 -8.13
CA LEU A 126 4.98 -7.84 -8.66
C LEU A 126 5.56 -8.39 -9.97
N ILE A 127 5.83 -7.52 -10.93
CA ILE A 127 6.46 -7.88 -12.22
C ILE A 127 7.80 -8.57 -11.96
N SER A 128 8.63 -8.00 -11.10
CA SER A 128 9.95 -8.52 -10.78
C SER A 128 9.93 -9.91 -10.13
N VAL A 129 8.93 -10.20 -9.29
CA VAL A 129 8.74 -11.52 -8.69
C VAL A 129 8.19 -12.50 -9.71
N GLN A 130 7.24 -12.10 -10.55
CA GLN A 130 6.61 -12.93 -11.57
C GLN A 130 7.63 -13.38 -12.64
N PHE A 131 8.50 -12.48 -13.08
CA PHE A 131 9.58 -12.80 -14.01
C PHE A 131 10.79 -13.45 -13.33
N ARG A 132 10.70 -13.82 -12.05
CA ARG A 132 11.79 -14.47 -11.29
C ARG A 132 13.14 -13.76 -11.44
N SER A 133 13.12 -12.42 -11.49
CA SER A 133 14.34 -11.65 -11.67
C SER A 133 15.32 -11.86 -10.50
N HIS A 134 16.55 -12.25 -10.82
CA HIS A 134 17.63 -12.44 -9.84
C HIS A 134 18.38 -11.13 -9.50
N TYR A 135 17.96 -10.01 -10.11
CA TYR A 135 18.66 -8.74 -9.97
C TYR A 135 18.42 -8.11 -8.59
N ARG A 136 19.49 -7.91 -7.84
CA ARG A 136 19.56 -7.15 -6.56
C ARG A 136 18.38 -7.36 -5.58
N PRO A 137 18.22 -8.54 -4.95
CA PRO A 137 17.08 -8.83 -4.07
C PRO A 137 17.06 -7.92 -2.83
N LYS A 138 18.23 -7.43 -2.35
CA LYS A 138 18.33 -6.50 -1.23
C LYS A 138 17.67 -5.15 -1.52
N ASP A 139 17.88 -4.62 -2.73
CA ASP A 139 17.32 -3.31 -3.11
C ASP A 139 15.80 -3.39 -3.26
N ARG A 140 15.28 -4.51 -3.78
CA ARG A 140 13.84 -4.77 -3.85
C ARG A 140 13.19 -4.90 -2.47
N THR A 141 13.87 -5.54 -1.53
CA THR A 141 13.41 -5.62 -0.15
C THR A 141 13.40 -4.23 0.50
N ARG A 142 14.40 -3.36 0.21
CA ARG A 142 14.40 -1.97 0.67
C ARG A 142 13.24 -1.17 0.08
N LEU A 143 12.99 -1.32 -1.22
CA LEU A 143 11.84 -0.66 -1.87
C LEU A 143 10.52 -1.08 -1.22
N TYR A 144 10.34 -2.37 -0.93
CA TYR A 144 9.17 -2.86 -0.20
C TYR A 144 9.04 -2.21 1.19
N LEU A 145 10.12 -2.17 1.98
CA LEU A 145 10.14 -1.56 3.31
C LEU A 145 9.82 -0.06 3.25
N ILE A 146 10.33 0.65 2.25
CA ILE A 146 10.00 2.06 2.00
C ILE A 146 8.50 2.21 1.70
N THR A 147 7.95 1.36 0.82
CA THR A 147 6.52 1.40 0.48
C THR A 147 5.64 1.12 1.70
N GLU A 148 6.04 0.20 2.56
CA GLU A 148 5.34 -0.12 3.81
C GLU A 148 5.43 1.04 4.81
N ALA A 149 6.61 1.66 4.97
CA ALA A 149 6.81 2.82 5.82
C ALA A 149 5.97 4.01 5.35
N VAL A 150 6.07 4.37 4.06
CA VAL A 150 5.27 5.43 3.43
C VAL A 150 3.77 5.11 3.51
N GLY A 151 3.39 3.83 3.48
CA GLY A 151 2.01 3.38 3.64
C GLY A 151 1.38 3.80 4.97
N ARG A 152 2.12 3.73 6.05
CA ARG A 152 1.68 4.18 7.38
C ARG A 152 1.47 5.71 7.44
N TRP A 153 2.33 6.47 6.79
CA TRP A 153 2.21 7.94 6.72
C TRP A 153 1.04 8.38 5.81
N SER A 154 0.68 7.59 4.81
CA SER A 154 -0.42 7.91 3.89
C SER A 154 -1.80 7.94 4.58
N MET A 155 -1.97 7.31 5.75
CA MET A 155 -3.21 7.43 6.53
C MET A 155 -3.37 8.80 7.16
N LEU A 156 -2.27 9.53 7.43
CA LEU A 156 -2.30 10.89 7.96
C LEU A 156 -2.97 11.87 6.98
N ASP A 157 -2.81 11.65 5.68
CA ASP A 157 -3.39 12.51 4.64
C ASP A 157 -4.93 12.51 4.70
N ILE A 158 -5.56 11.33 4.81
CA ILE A 158 -7.02 11.23 4.99
C ILE A 158 -7.45 11.89 6.30
N PHE A 159 -6.68 11.70 7.37
CA PHE A 159 -7.00 12.27 8.67
C PHE A 159 -6.95 13.79 8.65
N VAL A 160 -5.93 14.38 8.01
CA VAL A 160 -5.78 15.82 7.84
C VAL A 160 -6.94 16.38 7.01
N VAL A 161 -7.30 15.75 5.89
CA VAL A 161 -8.46 16.19 5.06
C VAL A 161 -9.75 16.13 5.86
N THR A 162 -9.98 15.06 6.63
CA THR A 162 -11.19 14.92 7.44
C THR A 162 -11.29 15.99 8.53
N ILE A 163 -10.18 16.28 9.22
CA ILE A 163 -10.12 17.34 10.23
C ILE A 163 -10.35 18.71 9.57
N LEU A 164 -9.73 18.95 8.42
CA LEU A 164 -9.86 20.24 7.72
C LEU A 164 -11.31 20.48 7.29
N VAL A 165 -11.98 19.48 6.74
CA VAL A 165 -13.42 19.56 6.38
C VAL A 165 -14.28 19.77 7.62
N ALA A 166 -13.97 19.10 8.76
CA ALA A 166 -14.71 19.28 10.01
C ALA A 166 -14.49 20.66 10.64
N LEU A 167 -13.26 21.21 10.54
CA LEU A 167 -12.89 22.49 11.17
C LEU A 167 -13.39 23.70 10.38
N VAL A 168 -13.47 23.61 9.06
CA VAL A 168 -13.84 24.72 8.17
C VAL A 168 -15.35 24.83 7.95
N ASN A 169 -16.15 24.04 8.65
CA ASN A 169 -17.60 24.18 8.64
C ASN A 169 -18.02 25.41 9.48
N LEU A 170 -17.75 26.61 8.91
CA LEU A 170 -17.97 27.93 9.53
C LEU A 170 -19.45 28.40 9.52
N GLY A 171 -20.39 27.46 9.57
CA GLY A 171 -21.82 27.79 9.73
C GLY A 171 -22.40 28.57 8.54
N ALA A 172 -23.00 29.76 8.83
CA ALA A 172 -23.81 30.48 7.85
C ALA A 172 -23.06 31.19 6.70
N LEU A 173 -21.73 31.29 6.74
CA LEU A 173 -20.97 32.08 5.76
C LEU A 173 -20.37 31.25 4.61
N ALA A 174 -19.99 30.03 4.86
CA ALA A 174 -19.50 29.09 3.82
C ALA A 174 -19.69 27.65 4.27
N THR A 175 -20.27 26.82 3.42
CA THR A 175 -20.40 25.38 3.64
C THR A 175 -19.44 24.66 2.73
N ILE A 176 -18.45 23.97 3.31
CA ILE A 176 -17.52 23.12 2.57
C ILE A 176 -17.99 21.67 2.70
N GLN A 177 -18.24 21.04 1.59
CA GLN A 177 -18.60 19.63 1.53
C GLN A 177 -17.51 18.84 0.83
N ALA A 178 -17.22 17.64 1.34
CA ALA A 178 -16.34 16.71 0.67
C ALA A 178 -16.98 16.24 -0.63
N GLY A 179 -16.27 16.43 -1.74
CA GLY A 179 -16.72 15.99 -3.05
C GLY A 179 -16.53 14.48 -3.25
N PRO A 180 -17.05 13.92 -4.35
CA PRO A 180 -16.97 12.50 -4.66
C PRO A 180 -15.52 12.00 -4.82
N ALA A 181 -14.57 12.84 -5.21
CA ALA A 181 -13.17 12.45 -5.28
C ALA A 181 -12.59 12.01 -3.93
N ALA A 182 -13.06 12.59 -2.81
CA ALA A 182 -12.60 12.23 -1.48
C ALA A 182 -12.83 10.74 -1.16
N LEU A 183 -13.99 10.19 -1.55
CA LEU A 183 -14.28 8.78 -1.36
C LEU A 183 -13.37 7.89 -2.21
N HIS A 184 -13.15 8.24 -3.47
CA HIS A 184 -12.26 7.49 -4.37
C HIS A 184 -10.82 7.56 -3.90
N PHE A 185 -10.37 8.71 -3.42
CA PHE A 185 -9.03 8.88 -2.86
C PHE A 185 -8.84 8.02 -1.59
N ALA A 186 -9.81 8.03 -0.68
CA ALA A 186 -9.80 7.17 0.50
C ALA A 186 -9.72 5.68 0.11
N ALA A 187 -10.50 5.27 -0.90
CA ALA A 187 -10.45 3.91 -1.42
C ALA A 187 -9.05 3.56 -1.96
N VAL A 188 -8.40 4.44 -2.73
CA VAL A 188 -7.02 4.23 -3.23
C VAL A 188 -6.05 4.00 -2.07
N VAL A 189 -6.12 4.84 -1.03
CA VAL A 189 -5.21 4.72 0.13
C VAL A 189 -5.41 3.39 0.85
N VAL A 190 -6.65 3.00 1.14
CA VAL A 190 -6.97 1.75 1.82
C VAL A 190 -6.57 0.54 0.95
N ILE A 191 -6.93 0.54 -0.32
CA ILE A 191 -6.62 -0.57 -1.24
C ILE A 191 -5.10 -0.73 -1.40
N THR A 192 -4.35 0.36 -1.56
CA THR A 192 -2.88 0.28 -1.66
C THR A 192 -2.23 -0.18 -0.36
N MET A 193 -2.80 0.14 0.79
CA MET A 193 -2.33 -0.37 2.08
C MET A 193 -2.56 -1.88 2.20
N VAL A 194 -3.77 -2.35 1.87
CA VAL A 194 -4.10 -3.79 1.87
C VAL A 194 -3.25 -4.54 0.83
N ALA A 195 -2.99 -3.94 -0.34
CA ALA A 195 -2.11 -4.50 -1.37
C ALA A 195 -0.69 -4.71 -0.84
N ALA A 196 -0.12 -3.71 -0.14
CA ALA A 196 1.21 -3.82 0.46
C ALA A 196 1.27 -4.90 1.54
N MET A 197 0.21 -5.05 2.35
CA MET A 197 0.12 -6.09 3.38
C MET A 197 -0.10 -7.50 2.79
N SER A 198 -0.75 -7.60 1.63
CA SER A 198 -1.01 -8.87 0.95
C SER A 198 0.22 -9.41 0.22
N PHE A 199 1.17 -8.55 -0.10
CA PHE A 199 2.41 -8.94 -0.76
C PHE A 199 3.35 -9.67 0.21
N ASP A 200 3.84 -10.86 -0.18
CA ASP A 200 4.84 -11.60 0.61
C ASP A 200 6.26 -11.27 0.13
N PRO A 201 7.05 -10.46 0.88
CA PRO A 201 8.40 -10.06 0.47
C PRO A 201 9.38 -11.23 0.40
N ARG A 202 9.05 -12.37 1.00
CA ARG A 202 9.88 -13.57 0.97
C ARG A 202 9.96 -14.17 -0.43
N LEU A 203 8.98 -13.92 -1.28
CA LEU A 203 8.96 -14.36 -2.68
C LEU A 203 10.12 -13.77 -3.49
N ILE A 204 10.64 -12.59 -3.09
CA ILE A 204 11.81 -11.95 -3.71
C ILE A 204 13.07 -12.82 -3.59
N TRP A 205 13.18 -13.57 -2.47
CA TRP A 205 14.35 -14.39 -2.16
C TRP A 205 14.24 -15.82 -2.69
N ASP A 206 13.03 -16.33 -2.88
CA ASP A 206 12.78 -17.71 -3.38
C ASP A 206 13.35 -17.92 -4.79
N ALA A 207 13.40 -16.87 -5.61
CA ALA A 207 14.01 -16.93 -6.94
C ALA A 207 15.51 -17.26 -6.89
N LYS A 208 16.22 -16.84 -5.84
CA LYS A 208 17.67 -17.05 -5.67
C LYS A 208 18.02 -18.45 -5.16
N GLU A 209 17.15 -19.05 -4.36
CA GLU A 209 17.42 -20.33 -3.69
C GLU A 209 17.35 -21.50 -4.67
N LYS A 210 16.45 -21.48 -5.65
CA LYS A 210 16.31 -22.52 -6.69
C LYS A 210 17.49 -22.64 -7.66
N ARG A 211 18.47 -21.74 -7.61
CA ARG A 211 19.67 -21.80 -8.48
C ARG A 211 20.85 -22.50 -7.81
N HIS A 212 20.76 -22.81 -6.53
CA HIS A 212 21.81 -23.46 -5.76
C HIS A 212 21.45 -24.93 -5.41
N GLU A 213 20.29 -25.41 -5.87
CA GLU A 213 19.91 -26.82 -5.99
C GLU A 213 20.23 -27.35 -7.42
#